data_c02e81dd7026426f99aa82a2800f14e0
#
_entry.id   c02e81dd7026426f99aa82a2800f14e0
#
_cell.length_a   1.000
_cell.length_b   1.000
_cell.length_c   1.000
_cell.angle_alpha   90.00
_cell.angle_beta   90.00
_cell.angle_gamma   90.00
#
_symmetry.space_group_name_H-M   'P 1'
#
loop_
_entity.id
_entity.type
_entity.pdbx_description
1 polymer ?
#
loop_
_entity_poly.entity_id
_entity_poly.type
_entity_poly.pdbx_seq_one_letter_code
_entity_poly.pdbx_strand_id
1 'polypeptide(L)'
;MKLMWFHLMPYTELPDDFNKKHPSVWVDIHSELFDPRRAHHMYNDFMDELEFAAECGLDAICVNEHHSNGYGLMPSPNLIASSLARRTTDTALCVMGNSLALYNPPTRVAEEFAMIDCISGGRLI
;
A
#
# COMPACT_ATOMS: atom_id res chain seq x y z
N MET A 1 22.35 10.17 5.31
CA MET A 1 20.99 9.97 5.84
C MET A 1 20.18 9.35 4.71
N LYS A 2 19.36 8.36 4.98
CA LYS A 2 18.45 7.75 4.01
C LYS A 2 17.05 8.28 4.26
N LEU A 3 16.34 8.63 3.20
CA LEU A 3 14.98 9.14 3.24
C LEU A 3 14.03 8.20 2.53
N MET A 4 12.91 7.90 3.17
CA MET A 4 11.89 7.00 2.63
C MET A 4 10.53 7.67 2.68
N TRP A 5 9.72 7.44 1.66
CA TRP A 5 8.32 7.86 1.63
C TRP A 5 7.42 6.69 2.02
N PHE A 6 6.74 6.82 3.15
CA PHE A 6 5.77 5.84 3.62
C PHE A 6 4.36 6.29 3.28
N HIS A 7 3.61 5.48 2.55
CA HIS A 7 2.25 5.82 2.13
C HIS A 7 1.23 4.86 2.74
N LEU A 8 0.18 5.41 3.35
CA LEU A 8 -0.90 4.64 3.97
C LEU A 8 -2.04 4.28 3.01
N MET A 9 -2.18 5.01 1.92
CA MET A 9 -3.32 4.92 1.00
C MET A 9 -4.67 4.99 1.73
N PRO A 10 -4.97 6.08 2.47
CA PRO A 10 -6.21 6.19 3.22
C PRO A 10 -7.42 6.34 2.29
N TYR A 11 -8.58 5.86 2.73
CA TYR A 11 -9.84 6.17 2.06
C TYR A 11 -10.29 7.59 2.43
N THR A 12 -10.20 8.52 1.49
CA THR A 12 -10.39 9.96 1.73
C THR A 12 -11.85 10.43 1.61
N GLU A 13 -12.76 9.55 1.21
CA GLU A 13 -14.18 9.89 0.95
C GLU A 13 -15.12 9.49 2.10
N LEU A 14 -14.60 9.38 3.32
CA LEU A 14 -15.46 9.21 4.49
C LEU A 14 -16.27 10.49 4.73
N PRO A 15 -17.54 10.39 5.18
CA PRO A 15 -18.35 11.56 5.46
C PRO A 15 -17.73 12.47 6.53
N ASP A 16 -17.91 13.78 6.41
CA ASP A 16 -17.38 14.78 7.36
C ASP A 16 -17.81 14.52 8.81
N ASP A 17 -18.98 13.92 8.99
CA ASP A 17 -19.52 13.56 10.29
C ASP A 17 -19.22 12.11 10.73
N PHE A 18 -18.31 11.43 10.02
CA PHE A 18 -17.95 10.04 10.29
C PHE A 18 -17.65 9.80 11.77
N ASN A 19 -16.80 10.62 12.38
CA ASN A 19 -16.41 10.49 13.79
C ASN A 19 -17.56 10.68 14.79
N LYS A 20 -18.70 11.22 14.35
CA LYS A 20 -19.91 11.35 15.19
C LYS A 20 -20.78 10.09 15.14
N LYS A 21 -20.69 9.35 14.03
CA LYS A 21 -21.56 8.20 13.74
C LYS A 21 -20.85 6.86 13.95
N HIS A 22 -19.52 6.85 13.86
CA HIS A 22 -18.71 5.64 13.90
C HIS A 22 -17.62 5.76 14.95
N PRO A 23 -17.40 4.72 15.77
CA PRO A 23 -16.45 4.76 16.88
C PRO A 23 -15.00 4.71 16.43
N SER A 24 -14.73 4.21 15.23
CA SER A 24 -13.36 3.98 14.76
C SER A 24 -13.30 3.93 13.24
N VAL A 25 -12.19 4.43 12.69
CA VAL A 25 -11.81 4.24 11.29
C VAL A 25 -11.09 2.90 11.06
N TRP A 26 -10.72 2.22 12.15
CA TRP A 26 -9.93 0.99 12.12
C TRP A 26 -10.75 -0.30 12.07
N VAL A 27 -11.94 -0.28 12.64
CA VAL A 27 -12.77 -1.47 12.82
C VAL A 27 -14.24 -1.15 12.55
N ASP A 28 -14.98 -2.17 12.12
CA ASP A 28 -16.43 -2.13 11.94
C ASP A 28 -16.92 -1.02 10.98
N ILE A 29 -16.13 -0.73 9.95
CA ILE A 29 -16.58 0.21 8.90
C ILE A 29 -17.56 -0.50 7.98
N HIS A 30 -18.74 0.10 7.84
CA HIS A 30 -19.78 -0.45 6.99
C HIS A 30 -19.39 -0.36 5.50
N SER A 31 -19.55 -1.45 4.77
CA SER A 31 -19.15 -1.56 3.36
C SER A 31 -19.87 -0.57 2.43
N GLU A 32 -21.06 -0.07 2.81
CA GLU A 32 -21.79 0.96 2.06
C GLU A 32 -21.06 2.31 1.99
N LEU A 33 -20.10 2.54 2.88
CA LEU A 33 -19.27 3.75 2.85
C LEU A 33 -18.18 3.69 1.78
N PHE A 34 -17.92 2.52 1.21
CA PHE A 34 -16.90 2.34 0.19
C PHE A 34 -17.47 2.48 -1.21
N ASP A 35 -16.95 3.44 -1.97
CA ASP A 35 -17.23 3.62 -3.39
C ASP A 35 -16.05 3.10 -4.23
N PRO A 36 -16.22 2.01 -4.99
CA PRO A 36 -15.13 1.45 -5.80
C PRO A 36 -14.69 2.37 -6.95
N ARG A 37 -15.55 3.27 -7.42
CA ARG A 37 -15.18 4.25 -8.45
C ARG A 37 -14.25 5.32 -7.89
N ARG A 38 -14.52 5.77 -6.66
CA ARG A 38 -13.63 6.69 -5.93
C ARG A 38 -12.32 6.01 -5.59
N ALA A 39 -12.37 4.79 -5.07
CA ALA A 39 -11.17 4.01 -4.76
C ALA A 39 -10.28 3.77 -5.99
N HIS A 40 -10.87 3.60 -7.20
CA HIS A 40 -10.09 3.50 -8.43
C HIS A 40 -9.18 4.72 -8.64
N HIS A 41 -9.71 5.92 -8.47
CA HIS A 41 -8.92 7.14 -8.59
C HIS A 41 -7.87 7.21 -7.48
N MET A 42 -8.26 6.99 -6.23
CA MET A 42 -7.33 7.02 -5.08
C MET A 42 -6.13 6.08 -5.27
N TYR A 43 -6.35 4.84 -5.70
CA TYR A 43 -5.23 3.91 -5.94
C TYR A 43 -4.24 4.43 -6.97
N ASN A 44 -4.74 5.02 -8.06
CA ASN A 44 -3.86 5.55 -9.10
C ASN A 44 -3.14 6.82 -8.63
N ASP A 45 -3.84 7.75 -7.99
CA ASP A 45 -3.27 8.97 -7.44
C ASP A 45 -2.16 8.65 -6.41
N PHE A 46 -2.40 7.70 -5.50
CA PHE A 46 -1.41 7.29 -4.50
C PHE A 46 -0.20 6.54 -5.10
N MET A 47 -0.40 5.78 -6.17
CA MET A 47 0.72 5.18 -6.89
C MET A 47 1.53 6.25 -7.62
N ASP A 48 0.88 7.24 -8.22
CA ASP A 48 1.55 8.38 -8.86
C ASP A 48 2.35 9.21 -7.83
N GLU A 49 1.84 9.41 -6.61
CA GLU A 49 2.59 10.04 -5.52
C GLU A 49 3.85 9.24 -5.13
N LEU A 50 3.75 7.92 -5.04
CA LEU A 50 4.91 7.06 -4.76
C LEU A 50 5.93 7.08 -5.89
N GLU A 51 5.49 7.09 -7.14
CA GLU A 51 6.37 7.24 -8.30
C GLU A 51 7.06 8.59 -8.31
N PHE A 52 6.31 9.66 -8.05
CA PHE A 52 6.87 11.00 -7.93
C PHE A 52 7.93 11.09 -6.81
N ALA A 53 7.67 10.44 -5.67
CA ALA A 53 8.67 10.37 -4.59
C ALA A 53 9.96 9.67 -5.06
N ALA A 54 9.84 8.60 -5.84
CA ALA A 54 10.99 7.92 -6.45
C ALA A 54 11.72 8.83 -7.44
N GLU A 55 11.00 9.55 -8.30
CA GLU A 55 11.57 10.52 -9.25
C GLU A 55 12.29 11.69 -8.55
N CYS A 56 11.81 12.09 -7.38
CA CYS A 56 12.47 13.09 -6.54
C CYS A 56 13.77 12.58 -5.88
N GLY A 57 14.12 11.31 -6.08
CA GLY A 57 15.36 10.72 -5.61
C GLY A 57 15.33 10.27 -4.14
N LEU A 58 14.16 9.96 -3.59
CA LEU A 58 14.08 9.32 -2.29
C LEU A 58 14.71 7.92 -2.36
N ASP A 59 15.39 7.52 -1.27
CA ASP A 59 16.11 6.25 -1.21
C ASP A 59 15.17 5.03 -1.25
N ALA A 60 13.95 5.17 -0.72
CA ALA A 60 12.93 4.14 -0.79
C ALA A 60 11.50 4.71 -0.82
N ILE A 61 10.60 3.95 -1.42
CA ILE A 61 9.16 4.09 -1.28
C ILE A 61 8.62 2.89 -0.51
N CYS A 62 7.70 3.15 0.42
CA CYS A 62 7.26 2.14 1.37
C CYS A 62 5.78 1.87 1.26
N VAL A 63 5.42 0.60 1.17
CA VAL A 63 4.05 0.09 1.21
C VAL A 63 3.79 -0.66 2.52
N ASN A 64 2.53 -0.84 2.89
CA ASN A 64 2.14 -1.45 4.14
C ASN A 64 0.93 -2.37 3.98
N GLU A 65 0.49 -3.03 5.06
CA GLU A 65 -0.65 -3.94 5.05
C GLU A 65 -1.72 -3.47 6.04
N HIS A 66 -2.94 -3.21 5.52
CA HIS A 66 -4.11 -2.84 6.30
C HIS A 66 -5.37 -3.51 5.77
N HIS A 67 -6.15 -4.11 6.65
CA HIS A 67 -7.33 -4.89 6.29
C HIS A 67 -8.62 -4.27 6.82
N SER A 68 -9.65 -4.25 5.97
CA SER A 68 -11.04 -3.97 6.32
C SER A 68 -11.26 -2.69 7.13
N ASN A 69 -10.53 -1.63 6.78
CA ASN A 69 -10.64 -0.33 7.46
C ASN A 69 -10.51 0.84 6.47
N GLY A 70 -10.86 2.06 6.91
CA GLY A 70 -10.71 3.27 6.11
C GLY A 70 -9.35 3.96 6.27
N TYR A 71 -8.50 3.46 7.15
CA TYR A 71 -7.18 4.02 7.40
C TYR A 71 -6.17 3.68 6.29
N GLY A 72 -6.32 2.52 5.65
CA GLY A 72 -5.44 2.11 4.56
C GLY A 72 -6.14 1.17 3.58
N LEU A 73 -6.10 1.53 2.32
CA LEU A 73 -6.63 0.74 1.19
C LEU A 73 -5.63 -0.29 0.65
N MET A 74 -4.78 -0.86 1.52
CA MET A 74 -3.69 -1.72 1.09
C MET A 74 -3.72 -3.08 1.80
N PRO A 75 -4.71 -3.94 1.50
CA PRO A 75 -4.78 -5.28 2.08
C PRO A 75 -3.71 -6.23 1.52
N SER A 76 -3.09 -5.89 0.38
CA SER A 76 -1.98 -6.63 -0.20
C SER A 76 -0.87 -5.67 -0.63
N PRO A 77 0.13 -5.45 0.22
CA PRO A 77 1.28 -4.62 -0.13
C PRO A 77 2.04 -5.17 -1.34
N ASN A 78 2.01 -6.49 -1.54
CA ASN A 78 2.72 -7.16 -2.64
C ASN A 78 2.16 -6.76 -4.01
N LEU A 79 0.84 -6.53 -4.12
CA LEU A 79 0.24 -6.05 -5.37
C LEU A 79 0.72 -4.63 -5.72
N ILE A 80 0.77 -3.75 -4.73
CA ILE A 80 1.26 -2.38 -4.93
C ILE A 80 2.76 -2.38 -5.22
N ALA A 81 3.56 -3.10 -4.42
CA ALA A 81 5.00 -3.22 -4.63
C ALA A 81 5.34 -3.80 -6.01
N SER A 82 4.58 -4.80 -6.48
CA SER A 82 4.74 -5.39 -7.81
C SER A 82 4.47 -4.37 -8.93
N SER A 83 3.42 -3.55 -8.79
CA SER A 83 3.11 -2.49 -9.74
C SER A 83 4.23 -1.44 -9.80
N LEU A 84 4.70 -1.00 -8.63
CA LEU A 84 5.78 -0.01 -8.51
C LEU A 84 7.13 -0.57 -8.95
N ALA A 85 7.39 -1.86 -8.79
CA ALA A 85 8.61 -2.52 -9.24
C ALA A 85 8.84 -2.36 -10.75
N ARG A 86 7.77 -2.33 -11.53
CA ARG A 86 7.83 -2.14 -12.98
C ARG A 86 7.86 -0.68 -13.40
N ARG A 87 7.31 0.22 -12.57
CA ARG A 87 7.13 1.65 -12.88
C ARG A 87 8.28 2.54 -12.36
N THR A 88 9.10 2.02 -11.46
CA THR A 88 10.28 2.73 -10.90
C THR A 88 11.58 2.03 -11.29
N THR A 89 12.73 2.75 -11.23
CA THR A 89 14.02 2.23 -11.69
C THR A 89 15.08 2.15 -10.59
N ASP A 90 15.24 3.19 -9.76
CA ASP A 90 16.42 3.34 -8.89
C ASP A 90 16.10 3.32 -7.39
N THR A 91 14.86 3.61 -7.00
CA THR A 91 14.44 3.62 -5.60
C THR A 91 14.25 2.21 -5.05
N ALA A 92 14.56 1.99 -3.78
CA ALA A 92 14.23 0.75 -3.10
C ALA A 92 12.72 0.64 -2.85
N LEU A 93 12.20 -0.58 -2.90
CA LEU A 93 10.81 -0.91 -2.61
C LEU A 93 10.74 -1.55 -1.23
N CYS A 94 10.25 -0.81 -0.25
CA CYS A 94 10.17 -1.27 1.13
C CYS A 94 8.77 -1.77 1.47
N VAL A 95 8.63 -3.07 1.79
CA VAL A 95 7.36 -3.64 2.25
C VAL A 95 7.34 -3.64 3.77
N MET A 96 6.71 -2.62 4.35
CA MET A 96 6.60 -2.43 5.79
C MET A 96 5.35 -3.11 6.37
N GLY A 97 5.38 -4.40 6.41
CA GLY A 97 4.28 -5.24 6.87
C GLY A 97 3.85 -6.22 5.80
N ASN A 98 3.86 -7.46 6.17
CA ASN A 98 3.29 -8.57 5.43
C ASN A 98 3.07 -9.68 6.46
N SER A 99 1.89 -9.69 7.04
CA SER A 99 1.59 -10.47 8.24
C SER A 99 1.51 -11.95 7.91
N LEU A 100 2.63 -12.67 8.03
CA LEU A 100 2.72 -14.10 7.67
C LEU A 100 1.62 -14.97 8.30
N ALA A 101 1.12 -14.57 9.46
CA ALA A 101 0.03 -15.29 10.14
C ALA A 101 -1.31 -15.26 9.37
N LEU A 102 -1.48 -14.31 8.46
CA LEU A 102 -2.69 -14.19 7.63
C LEU A 102 -2.62 -15.04 6.35
N TYR A 103 -1.45 -15.59 6.02
CA TYR A 103 -1.23 -16.34 4.78
C TYR A 103 -1.14 -17.83 5.03
N ASN A 104 -1.89 -18.60 4.24
CA ASN A 104 -1.85 -20.06 4.32
C ASN A 104 -1.78 -20.67 2.90
N PRO A 105 -0.65 -21.24 2.48
CA PRO A 105 0.61 -21.38 3.23
C PRO A 105 1.44 -20.06 3.24
N PRO A 106 2.22 -19.79 4.29
CA PRO A 106 3.05 -18.58 4.40
C PRO A 106 4.20 -18.54 3.37
N THR A 107 4.55 -19.68 2.78
CA THR A 107 5.50 -19.78 1.67
C THR A 107 5.09 -18.92 0.47
N ARG A 108 3.78 -18.64 0.31
CA ARG A 108 3.27 -17.75 -0.73
C ARG A 108 3.90 -16.36 -0.66
N VAL A 109 4.07 -15.82 0.53
CA VAL A 109 4.72 -14.51 0.73
C VAL A 109 6.17 -14.55 0.26
N ALA A 110 6.90 -15.60 0.61
CA ALA A 110 8.30 -15.74 0.18
C ALA A 110 8.43 -15.84 -1.36
N GLU A 111 7.53 -16.56 -2.00
CA GLU A 111 7.49 -16.67 -3.47
C GLU A 111 7.17 -15.32 -4.13
N GLU A 112 6.19 -14.58 -3.61
CA GLU A 112 5.82 -13.26 -4.12
C GLU A 112 6.96 -12.26 -3.93
N PHE A 113 7.63 -12.26 -2.78
CA PHE A 113 8.80 -11.41 -2.52
C PHE A 113 9.94 -11.74 -3.49
N ALA A 114 10.25 -13.01 -3.69
CA ALA A 114 11.27 -13.42 -4.66
C ALA A 114 10.93 -12.95 -6.08
N MET A 115 9.66 -13.03 -6.48
CA MET A 115 9.22 -12.53 -7.79
C MET A 115 9.35 -11.01 -7.90
N ILE A 116 8.90 -10.26 -6.89
CA ILE A 116 9.00 -8.79 -6.87
C ILE A 116 10.46 -8.36 -6.90
N ASP A 117 11.33 -9.03 -6.16
CA ASP A 117 12.76 -8.75 -6.16
C ASP A 117 13.38 -8.98 -7.54
N CYS A 118 13.06 -10.08 -8.20
CA CYS A 118 13.46 -10.33 -9.58
C CYS A 118 12.92 -9.28 -10.57
N ILE A 119 11.64 -8.91 -10.47
CA ILE A 119 11.02 -7.91 -11.34
C ILE A 119 11.67 -6.54 -11.15
N SER A 120 11.98 -6.19 -9.91
CA SER A 120 12.59 -4.91 -9.56
C SER A 120 14.10 -4.84 -9.83
N GLY A 121 14.76 -5.98 -10.06
CA GLY A 121 16.21 -6.05 -10.23
C GLY A 121 16.98 -5.91 -8.92
N GLY A 122 16.48 -6.51 -7.83
CA GLY A 122 17.15 -6.55 -6.53
C GLY A 122 16.90 -5.31 -5.66
N ARG A 123 15.76 -4.62 -5.85
CA ARG A 123 15.43 -3.38 -5.11
C ARG A 123 14.44 -3.59 -3.95
N LEU A 124 13.96 -4.80 -3.75
CA LEU A 124 13.03 -5.11 -2.66
C LEU A 124 13.76 -5.14 -1.31
N ILE A 125 13.17 -4.52 -0.29
CA ILE A 125 13.66 -4.57 1.10
C ILE A 125 12.49 -4.73 2.09
#